data_056e99e9b4990cb4fedefc77f2b83ae2
#
_entry.id   056e99e9b4990cb4fedefc77f2b83ae2
#
_cell.length_a   1.000
_cell.length_b   1.000
_cell.length_c   1.000
_cell.angle_alpha   90.00
_cell.angle_beta   90.00
_cell.angle_gamma   90.00
#
_symmetry.space_group_name_H-M   'P 1'
#
loop_
_entity.id
_entity.type
_entity.pdbx_description
1 polymer ?
#
loop_
_entity_poly.entity_id
_entity_poly.type
_entity_poly.pdbx_seq_one_letter_code
_entity_poly.pdbx_strand_id
1 'polypeptide(L)'
;MQKNSYLCSGKMKKGLFLILLFACVRVFALPHYELAYRLSGTALFMLPDDKVSPWLRPTPVVPGAAFSVEFLPTGRWHSLQQWNNASIGVGVRYLNLGNEAVLGSAIAAYGYMNMPFYNGTHFRIGARPTVGLAAATKTYANTYTGEHLYADHTGANWSIGSVLNAYLALEMYMDFPIKDGWEITLNGGWHHISNGSIMHPNAGYNMLGGELGLRYHPGAKQYTNPDPDVPRKLYDGVDKHWAVEISATGGVKQNYYRDNYPNMQFFGAATVKAAAYWVPVSIFRIGAGIDAFYDGYYRSVSNNIPGAKETFPDAPVTHFGKTYLKESNLANCFRAGISIQPEFIIGHLTAGIHVGFYVYDPIKNLEPFKEAKAADEAGQPLNRGIFYTYDLTKASNYQDGWCYMQFVLKYHVLDHLFVQLGLKTHGARAEFIDAGLGVAL
;
A
#
# COMPACT_ATOMS: atom_id res chain seq x y z
N MET A 1 36.65 14.18 9.74
CA MET A 1 36.73 12.98 8.90
C MET A 1 36.53 11.76 9.77
N GLN A 2 35.34 11.22 9.83
CA GLN A 2 35.08 9.89 10.38
C GLN A 2 34.03 9.23 9.48
N LYS A 3 34.50 8.26 8.69
CA LYS A 3 33.67 7.38 7.88
C LYS A 3 32.95 6.40 8.80
N ASN A 4 31.68 6.59 9.06
CA ASN A 4 30.84 5.55 9.63
C ASN A 4 30.30 4.69 8.47
N SER A 5 31.00 3.60 8.20
CA SER A 5 30.53 2.53 7.32
C SER A 5 29.43 1.75 8.05
N TYR A 6 28.17 1.96 7.69
CA TYR A 6 27.10 1.05 8.03
C TYR A 6 27.18 -0.20 7.14
N LEU A 7 28.07 -1.10 7.53
CA LEU A 7 28.09 -2.47 7.06
C LEU A 7 26.87 -3.22 7.69
N CYS A 8 25.74 -3.18 7.00
CA CYS A 8 24.65 -4.09 7.30
C CYS A 8 25.11 -5.52 6.98
N SER A 9 25.45 -6.27 8.02
CA SER A 9 26.13 -7.54 7.96
C SER A 9 25.36 -8.55 7.11
N GLY A 10 26.06 -9.24 6.20
CA GLY A 10 25.52 -10.28 5.33
C GLY A 10 24.87 -11.46 6.07
N LYS A 11 25.02 -11.54 7.40
CA LYS A 11 24.36 -12.51 8.28
C LYS A 11 22.84 -12.26 8.44
N MET A 12 22.41 -10.98 8.44
CA MET A 12 20.99 -10.64 8.55
C MET A 12 20.22 -10.96 7.26
N LYS A 13 20.87 -10.78 6.10
CA LYS A 13 20.28 -11.14 4.78
C LYS A 13 20.08 -12.65 4.63
N LYS A 14 21.03 -13.46 5.14
CA LYS A 14 20.92 -14.92 5.14
C LYS A 14 19.86 -15.45 6.11
N GLY A 15 19.70 -14.80 7.28
CA GLY A 15 18.69 -15.16 8.27
C GLY A 15 17.26 -14.90 7.78
N LEU A 16 17.01 -13.76 7.14
CA LEU A 16 15.70 -13.43 6.57
C LEU A 16 15.33 -14.35 5.40
N PHE A 17 16.30 -14.69 4.56
CA PHE A 17 16.12 -15.65 3.47
C PHE A 17 15.83 -17.06 3.98
N LEU A 18 16.51 -17.50 5.04
CA LEU A 18 16.26 -18.78 5.71
C LEU A 18 14.88 -18.82 6.39
N ILE A 19 14.45 -17.76 7.06
CA ILE A 19 13.12 -17.67 7.68
C ILE A 19 12.02 -17.73 6.61
N LEU A 20 12.19 -17.02 5.50
CA LEU A 20 11.26 -17.09 4.35
C LEU A 20 11.28 -18.50 3.72
N LEU A 21 12.44 -19.11 3.58
CA LEU A 21 12.57 -20.47 3.06
C LEU A 21 11.94 -21.51 4.00
N PHE A 22 12.14 -21.38 5.33
CA PHE A 22 11.52 -22.27 6.32
C PHE A 22 10.00 -22.05 6.44
N ALA A 23 9.52 -20.81 6.30
CA ALA A 23 8.08 -20.53 6.21
C ALA A 23 7.48 -21.20 4.96
N CYS A 24 8.15 -21.11 3.82
CA CYS A 24 7.76 -21.85 2.61
C CYS A 24 7.77 -23.36 2.81
N VAL A 25 8.81 -23.94 3.43
CA VAL A 25 8.94 -25.39 3.64
C VAL A 25 7.86 -25.93 4.57
N ARG A 26 7.45 -25.19 5.61
CA ARG A 26 6.32 -25.62 6.46
C ARG A 26 4.98 -25.59 5.73
N VAL A 27 4.82 -24.70 4.77
CA VAL A 27 3.62 -24.65 3.91
C VAL A 27 3.52 -25.89 3.02
N PHE A 28 4.65 -26.46 2.58
CA PHE A 28 4.67 -27.70 1.80
C PHE A 28 4.32 -28.98 2.59
N ALA A 29 4.27 -28.90 3.91
CA ALA A 29 3.95 -30.04 4.78
C ALA A 29 2.48 -30.10 5.22
N LEU A 30 1.59 -29.27 4.65
CA LEU A 30 0.18 -29.28 5.00
C LEU A 30 -0.58 -30.35 4.17
N PRO A 31 -1.10 -31.41 4.77
CA PRO A 31 -1.57 -32.63 4.08
C PRO A 31 -2.93 -32.49 3.39
N HIS A 32 -3.46 -31.28 3.20
CA HIS A 32 -4.84 -31.06 2.77
C HIS A 32 -5.01 -30.06 1.60
N TYR A 33 -3.93 -29.74 0.88
CA TYR A 33 -4.01 -28.83 -0.27
C TYR A 33 -3.67 -29.56 -1.56
N GLU A 34 -4.45 -29.28 -2.59
CA GLU A 34 -4.00 -29.47 -3.94
C GLU A 34 -3.20 -28.26 -4.37
N LEU A 35 -2.05 -28.48 -4.98
CA LEU A 35 -1.13 -27.43 -5.40
C LEU A 35 -1.18 -27.25 -6.92
N ALA A 36 -1.17 -26.00 -7.35
CA ALA A 36 -0.86 -25.67 -8.72
C ALA A 36 0.34 -24.71 -8.80
N TYR A 37 1.09 -24.81 -9.86
CA TYR A 37 2.29 -24.02 -10.11
C TYR A 37 2.04 -23.13 -11.32
N ARG A 38 2.43 -21.84 -11.23
CA ARG A 38 2.25 -20.88 -12.31
C ARG A 38 3.58 -20.23 -12.64
N LEU A 39 3.90 -20.17 -13.93
CA LEU A 39 5.04 -19.42 -14.48
C LEU A 39 4.50 -18.44 -15.54
N SER A 40 4.84 -17.18 -15.44
CA SER A 40 4.36 -16.15 -16.37
C SER A 40 5.44 -15.15 -16.76
N GLY A 41 5.33 -14.67 -18.01
CA GLY A 41 5.99 -13.47 -18.49
C GLY A 41 5.07 -12.27 -18.33
N THR A 42 5.65 -11.14 -17.94
CA THR A 42 4.93 -9.90 -17.63
C THR A 42 5.37 -8.80 -18.57
N ALA A 43 4.43 -8.02 -19.07
CA ALA A 43 4.66 -6.77 -19.80
C ALA A 43 3.74 -5.69 -19.24
N LEU A 44 4.32 -4.78 -18.46
CA LEU A 44 3.61 -3.65 -17.87
C LEU A 44 4.08 -2.35 -18.52
N PHE A 45 3.22 -1.34 -18.49
CA PHE A 45 3.52 0.02 -18.89
C PHE A 45 3.55 0.90 -17.65
N MET A 46 4.67 1.57 -17.42
CA MET A 46 4.78 2.55 -16.36
C MET A 46 3.85 3.72 -16.67
N LEU A 47 2.93 4.04 -15.78
CA LEU A 47 2.08 5.21 -15.94
C LEU A 47 2.93 6.48 -15.72
N PRO A 48 2.79 7.47 -16.63
CA PRO A 48 3.58 8.69 -16.53
C PRO A 48 3.19 9.49 -15.27
N ASP A 49 4.21 9.90 -14.56
CA ASP A 49 4.15 10.84 -13.45
C ASP A 49 5.28 11.86 -13.70
N ASP A 50 5.11 13.09 -13.30
CA ASP A 50 6.11 14.17 -13.49
C ASP A 50 7.48 13.80 -12.91
N LYS A 51 7.51 12.92 -11.90
CA LYS A 51 8.73 12.46 -11.24
C LYS A 51 9.39 11.27 -11.92
N VAL A 52 8.64 10.49 -12.69
CA VAL A 52 9.09 9.28 -13.38
C VAL A 52 9.28 9.51 -14.87
N SER A 53 8.43 10.37 -15.46
CA SER A 53 8.38 10.61 -16.91
C SER A 53 9.72 10.97 -17.57
N PRO A 54 10.61 11.77 -16.95
CA PRO A 54 11.91 12.08 -17.56
C PRO A 54 12.79 10.84 -17.78
N TRP A 55 12.60 9.79 -16.97
CA TRP A 55 13.44 8.59 -16.96
C TRP A 55 12.87 7.43 -17.76
N LEU A 56 11.58 7.48 -18.10
CA LEU A 56 10.89 6.43 -18.83
C LEU A 56 11.19 6.43 -20.34
N ARG A 57 11.86 7.44 -20.83
CA ARG A 57 12.24 7.50 -22.24
C ARG A 57 13.61 6.84 -22.46
N PRO A 58 13.73 5.85 -23.37
CA PRO A 58 12.82 5.55 -24.47
C PRO A 58 11.85 4.40 -24.25
N THR A 59 11.86 3.68 -23.12
CA THR A 59 11.03 2.47 -22.96
C THR A 59 10.10 2.55 -21.76
N PRO A 60 8.79 2.85 -21.97
CA PRO A 60 7.80 2.80 -20.89
C PRO A 60 7.42 1.36 -20.50
N VAL A 61 7.95 0.35 -21.20
CA VAL A 61 7.64 -1.06 -20.95
C VAL A 61 8.52 -1.59 -19.83
N VAL A 62 7.88 -2.24 -18.86
CA VAL A 62 8.48 -2.94 -17.73
C VAL A 62 8.31 -4.44 -17.96
N PRO A 63 9.30 -5.11 -18.57
CA PRO A 63 9.28 -6.54 -18.74
C PRO A 63 9.57 -7.23 -17.40
N GLY A 64 9.00 -8.42 -17.21
CA GLY A 64 9.18 -9.19 -16.00
C GLY A 64 8.83 -10.66 -16.15
N ALA A 65 9.02 -11.37 -15.05
CA ALA A 65 8.60 -12.77 -14.92
C ALA A 65 8.11 -13.03 -13.50
N ALA A 66 7.18 -13.95 -13.36
CA ALA A 66 6.66 -14.36 -12.06
C ALA A 66 6.54 -15.88 -11.97
N PHE A 67 6.83 -16.39 -10.78
CA PHE A 67 6.55 -17.76 -10.39
C PHE A 67 5.70 -17.76 -9.13
N SER A 68 4.68 -18.63 -9.09
CA SER A 68 3.83 -18.74 -7.90
C SER A 68 3.35 -20.18 -7.68
N VAL A 69 3.06 -20.47 -6.43
CA VAL A 69 2.41 -21.69 -5.96
C VAL A 69 1.03 -21.31 -5.48
N GLU A 70 0.02 -22.01 -5.97
CA GLU A 70 -1.39 -21.79 -5.69
C GLU A 70 -1.94 -22.95 -4.89
N PHE A 71 -2.65 -22.65 -3.83
CA PHE A 71 -3.32 -23.60 -2.94
C PHE A 71 -4.79 -23.63 -3.33
N LEU A 72 -5.24 -24.80 -3.77
CA LEU A 72 -6.62 -25.01 -4.19
C LEU A 72 -7.46 -25.43 -2.98
N PRO A 73 -8.68 -24.92 -2.83
CA PRO A 73 -9.54 -25.31 -1.72
C PRO A 73 -9.96 -26.77 -1.89
N THR A 74 -9.59 -27.60 -0.96
CA THR A 74 -10.16 -28.93 -0.79
C THR A 74 -11.19 -28.87 0.34
N GLY A 75 -12.28 -29.61 0.27
CA GLY A 75 -13.51 -29.60 1.05
C GLY A 75 -13.59 -29.13 2.53
N ARG A 76 -12.47 -28.73 3.13
CA ARG A 76 -12.40 -28.19 4.49
C ARG A 76 -12.29 -26.66 4.57
N TRP A 77 -12.15 -25.97 3.44
CA TRP A 77 -12.01 -24.52 3.40
C TRP A 77 -13.31 -23.83 3.03
N HIS A 78 -14.27 -23.91 3.93
CA HIS A 78 -15.60 -23.30 3.75
C HIS A 78 -15.51 -21.81 3.35
N SER A 79 -14.57 -21.06 3.90
CA SER A 79 -14.40 -19.64 3.59
C SER A 79 -14.02 -19.38 2.13
N LEU A 80 -13.13 -20.17 1.54
CA LEU A 80 -12.76 -20.02 0.12
C LEU A 80 -13.86 -20.54 -0.82
N GLN A 81 -14.61 -21.54 -0.39
CA GLN A 81 -15.75 -22.05 -1.15
C GLN A 81 -16.86 -21.01 -1.25
N GLN A 82 -17.10 -20.23 -0.20
CA GLN A 82 -18.05 -19.10 -0.21
C GLN A 82 -17.69 -18.04 -1.26
N TRP A 83 -16.42 -17.93 -1.63
CA TRP A 83 -15.91 -17.08 -2.70
C TRP A 83 -15.85 -17.81 -4.06
N ASN A 84 -16.85 -18.66 -4.35
CA ASN A 84 -16.95 -19.43 -5.59
C ASN A 84 -15.73 -20.33 -5.86
N ASN A 85 -15.26 -21.02 -4.81
CA ASN A 85 -14.03 -21.83 -4.84
C ASN A 85 -12.78 -21.01 -5.19
N ALA A 86 -12.63 -19.87 -4.55
CA ALA A 86 -11.44 -19.08 -4.66
C ALA A 86 -10.19 -19.87 -4.25
N SER A 87 -9.06 -19.57 -4.84
CA SER A 87 -7.76 -20.11 -4.45
C SER A 87 -6.86 -19.00 -3.91
N ILE A 88 -5.94 -19.37 -3.06
CA ILE A 88 -4.89 -18.45 -2.57
C ILE A 88 -3.53 -18.90 -3.11
N GLY A 89 -2.62 -17.96 -3.30
CA GLY A 89 -1.29 -18.30 -3.75
C GLY A 89 -0.22 -17.39 -3.19
N VAL A 90 1.01 -17.85 -3.28
CA VAL A 90 2.20 -17.08 -2.95
C VAL A 90 3.18 -17.13 -4.12
N GLY A 91 3.91 -16.05 -4.34
CA GLY A 91 4.80 -15.98 -5.49
C GLY A 91 5.93 -14.98 -5.34
N VAL A 92 6.82 -15.04 -6.32
CA VAL A 92 7.88 -14.07 -6.53
C VAL A 92 7.78 -13.50 -7.93
N ARG A 93 8.08 -12.22 -8.07
CA ARG A 93 8.03 -11.49 -9.34
C ARG A 93 9.28 -10.64 -9.48
N TYR A 94 9.91 -10.72 -10.62
CA TYR A 94 10.96 -9.81 -11.07
C TYR A 94 10.40 -8.82 -12.08
N LEU A 95 10.74 -7.53 -11.94
CA LEU A 95 10.39 -6.46 -12.84
C LEU A 95 11.63 -5.65 -13.19
N ASN A 96 11.92 -5.48 -14.48
CA ASN A 96 12.88 -4.50 -14.96
C ASN A 96 12.15 -3.19 -15.22
N LEU A 97 12.45 -2.15 -14.42
CA LEU A 97 11.69 -0.90 -14.39
C LEU A 97 11.98 0.04 -15.58
N GLY A 98 12.64 -0.46 -16.63
CA GLY A 98 12.79 0.24 -17.91
C GLY A 98 13.96 1.22 -18.00
N ASN A 99 14.59 1.58 -16.88
CA ASN A 99 15.81 2.38 -16.84
C ASN A 99 16.73 1.86 -15.76
N GLU A 100 17.74 1.08 -16.14
CA GLU A 100 18.63 0.40 -15.20
C GLU A 100 19.48 1.37 -14.36
N ALA A 101 19.85 2.52 -14.90
CA ALA A 101 20.67 3.48 -14.19
C ALA A 101 19.93 4.18 -13.04
N VAL A 102 18.65 4.53 -13.25
CA VAL A 102 17.87 5.36 -12.31
C VAL A 102 16.76 4.58 -11.63
N LEU A 103 15.98 3.79 -12.36
CA LEU A 103 14.85 3.03 -11.82
C LEU A 103 15.25 1.62 -11.38
N GLY A 104 16.22 1.01 -12.09
CA GLY A 104 16.74 -0.32 -11.79
C GLY A 104 15.71 -1.41 -11.99
N SER A 105 15.66 -2.33 -11.03
CA SER A 105 14.75 -3.48 -11.02
C SER A 105 14.06 -3.61 -9.66
N ALA A 106 12.96 -4.35 -9.62
CA ALA A 106 12.29 -4.73 -8.38
C ALA A 106 12.07 -6.24 -8.33
N ILE A 107 12.20 -6.81 -7.14
CA ILE A 107 11.82 -8.19 -6.84
C ILE A 107 10.75 -8.14 -5.77
N ALA A 108 9.56 -8.67 -6.07
CA ALA A 108 8.44 -8.74 -5.15
C ALA A 108 8.19 -10.18 -4.69
N ALA A 109 7.98 -10.35 -3.38
CA ALA A 109 7.38 -11.55 -2.79
C ALA A 109 5.95 -11.19 -2.40
N TYR A 110 4.97 -11.96 -2.85
CA TYR A 110 3.57 -11.59 -2.73
C TYR A 110 2.65 -12.77 -2.44
N GLY A 111 1.52 -12.46 -1.81
CA GLY A 111 0.36 -13.33 -1.72
C GLY A 111 -0.79 -12.79 -2.56
N TYR A 112 -1.62 -13.68 -3.08
CA TYR A 112 -2.78 -13.31 -3.87
C TYR A 112 -3.96 -14.26 -3.62
N MET A 113 -5.14 -13.80 -3.98
CA MET A 113 -6.36 -14.62 -4.00
C MET A 113 -6.98 -14.54 -5.40
N ASN A 114 -7.24 -15.71 -6.00
CA ASN A 114 -8.06 -15.77 -7.20
C ASN A 114 -9.53 -15.87 -6.80
N MET A 115 -10.30 -14.87 -7.16
CA MET A 115 -11.73 -14.74 -6.86
C MET A 115 -12.52 -14.92 -8.15
N PRO A 116 -12.97 -16.15 -8.48
CA PRO A 116 -13.65 -16.39 -9.74
C PRO A 116 -15.06 -15.78 -9.74
N PHE A 117 -15.38 -15.01 -10.76
CA PHE A 117 -16.74 -14.57 -11.09
C PHE A 117 -17.48 -15.66 -11.85
N TYR A 118 -16.73 -16.32 -12.76
CA TYR A 118 -17.18 -17.47 -13.50
C TYR A 118 -16.15 -18.60 -13.42
N ASN A 119 -16.60 -19.80 -13.05
CA ASN A 119 -15.76 -20.97 -12.91
C ASN A 119 -16.35 -22.10 -13.76
N GLY A 120 -16.03 -22.08 -15.06
CA GLY A 120 -16.52 -23.05 -16.04
C GLY A 120 -15.48 -24.08 -16.45
N THR A 121 -15.92 -25.09 -17.21
CA THR A 121 -15.05 -26.18 -17.69
C THR A 121 -14.09 -25.75 -18.80
N HIS A 122 -14.44 -24.71 -19.58
CA HIS A 122 -13.65 -24.24 -20.71
C HIS A 122 -12.75 -23.06 -20.35
N PHE A 123 -13.18 -22.22 -19.43
CA PHE A 123 -12.40 -21.11 -18.90
C PHE A 123 -12.90 -20.68 -17.53
N ARG A 124 -12.04 -19.99 -16.81
CA ARG A 124 -12.35 -19.29 -15.56
C ARG A 124 -11.98 -17.83 -15.73
N ILE A 125 -12.77 -16.94 -15.15
CA ILE A 125 -12.48 -15.51 -15.12
C ILE A 125 -12.81 -14.95 -13.74
N GLY A 126 -11.98 -14.05 -13.25
CA GLY A 126 -12.17 -13.45 -11.94
C GLY A 126 -11.21 -12.30 -11.66
N ALA A 127 -11.26 -11.80 -10.43
CA ALA A 127 -10.33 -10.81 -9.91
C ALA A 127 -9.22 -11.47 -9.10
N ARG A 128 -8.04 -10.83 -9.11
CA ARG A 128 -6.87 -11.23 -8.35
C ARG A 128 -6.31 -10.04 -7.58
N PRO A 129 -6.80 -9.75 -6.38
CA PRO A 129 -6.10 -8.87 -5.46
C PRO A 129 -4.79 -9.53 -5.00
N THR A 130 -3.73 -8.72 -4.96
CA THR A 130 -2.37 -9.14 -4.61
C THR A 130 -1.78 -8.15 -3.63
N VAL A 131 -1.11 -8.64 -2.60
CA VAL A 131 -0.38 -7.85 -1.62
C VAL A 131 0.97 -8.50 -1.31
N GLY A 132 2.01 -7.68 -1.14
CA GLY A 132 3.34 -8.21 -0.87
C GLY A 132 4.35 -7.13 -0.52
N LEU A 133 5.61 -7.55 -0.54
CA LEU A 133 6.76 -6.68 -0.34
C LEU A 133 7.65 -6.72 -1.58
N ALA A 134 8.14 -5.56 -2.00
CA ALA A 134 9.07 -5.42 -3.11
C ALA A 134 10.40 -4.80 -2.66
N ALA A 135 11.50 -5.39 -3.10
CA ALA A 135 12.84 -4.83 -2.96
C ALA A 135 13.24 -4.13 -4.26
N ALA A 136 13.42 -2.80 -4.21
CA ALA A 136 13.90 -1.99 -5.32
C ALA A 136 15.44 -1.89 -5.29
N THR A 137 16.09 -2.07 -6.43
CA THR A 137 17.56 -1.99 -6.53
C THR A 137 18.07 -0.56 -6.58
N LYS A 138 17.27 0.35 -7.12
CA LYS A 138 17.58 1.77 -7.21
C LYS A 138 16.59 2.57 -6.37
N THR A 139 17.14 3.46 -5.55
CA THR A 139 16.39 4.35 -4.67
C THR A 139 16.94 5.75 -4.80
N TYR A 140 16.25 6.74 -4.27
CA TYR A 140 16.77 8.09 -4.23
C TYR A 140 18.17 8.14 -3.59
N ALA A 141 18.35 7.45 -2.45
CA ALA A 141 19.61 7.47 -1.70
C ALA A 141 20.82 6.96 -2.48
N ASN A 142 20.65 5.99 -3.37
CA ASN A 142 21.76 5.41 -4.13
C ASN A 142 21.91 5.94 -5.57
N THR A 143 21.02 6.83 -5.98
CA THR A 143 21.07 7.51 -7.28
C THR A 143 21.35 9.00 -7.16
N TYR A 144 21.20 9.58 -5.97
CA TYR A 144 21.45 11.00 -5.73
C TYR A 144 22.95 11.32 -5.68
N THR A 145 23.41 12.26 -6.51
CA THR A 145 24.82 12.62 -6.62
C THR A 145 25.21 13.90 -5.89
N GLY A 146 24.25 14.61 -5.31
CA GLY A 146 24.50 15.84 -4.54
C GLY A 146 24.61 17.13 -5.36
N GLU A 147 24.61 17.05 -6.68
CA GLU A 147 24.93 18.22 -7.51
C GLU A 147 23.75 19.07 -7.99
N HIS A 148 22.49 18.57 -7.89
CA HIS A 148 21.33 19.30 -8.44
C HIS A 148 20.11 19.24 -7.51
N LEU A 149 19.93 20.32 -6.76
CA LEU A 149 18.81 20.39 -5.80
C LEU A 149 17.46 20.75 -6.43
N TYR A 150 17.36 21.44 -7.56
CA TYR A 150 16.08 22.04 -7.94
C TYR A 150 15.70 22.15 -9.42
N ALA A 151 16.61 22.19 -10.35
CA ALA A 151 16.31 22.57 -11.74
C ALA A 151 16.12 21.37 -12.70
N ASP A 152 16.97 20.38 -12.53
CA ASP A 152 16.93 19.20 -13.37
C ASP A 152 16.78 17.97 -12.49
N HIS A 153 15.69 17.28 -12.57
CA HIS A 153 15.50 15.96 -11.94
C HIS A 153 16.47 14.89 -12.51
N THR A 154 17.64 15.33 -12.99
CA THR A 154 18.63 14.55 -13.69
C THR A 154 19.40 13.69 -12.71
N GLY A 155 19.25 12.39 -12.81
CA GLY A 155 20.09 11.40 -12.18
C GLY A 155 19.56 10.75 -10.90
N ALA A 156 18.52 11.24 -10.24
CA ALA A 156 18.01 10.66 -9.01
C ALA A 156 16.63 10.00 -9.17
N ASN A 157 16.42 8.91 -8.45
CA ASN A 157 15.15 8.21 -8.41
C ASN A 157 14.18 8.89 -7.42
N TRP A 158 13.35 9.78 -7.90
CA TRP A 158 12.35 10.49 -7.09
C TRP A 158 11.10 9.67 -6.77
N SER A 159 10.97 8.48 -7.33
CA SER A 159 9.79 7.63 -7.11
C SER A 159 9.88 6.81 -5.84
N ILE A 160 11.10 6.37 -5.47
CA ILE A 160 11.31 5.42 -4.37
C ILE A 160 12.45 5.88 -3.46
N GLY A 161 12.13 6.13 -2.18
CA GLY A 161 13.10 6.50 -1.14
C GLY A 161 13.70 5.30 -0.39
N SER A 162 13.08 4.13 -0.45
CA SER A 162 13.50 2.95 0.32
C SER A 162 13.73 1.72 -0.54
N VAL A 163 14.63 0.85 -0.09
CA VAL A 163 14.85 -0.46 -0.74
C VAL A 163 13.62 -1.35 -0.56
N LEU A 164 13.05 -1.40 0.65
CA LEU A 164 11.88 -2.22 0.93
C LEU A 164 10.61 -1.39 0.79
N ASN A 165 9.67 -1.89 0.01
CA ASN A 165 8.41 -1.24 -0.34
C ASN A 165 7.26 -2.24 -0.26
N ALA A 166 6.03 -1.76 -0.14
CA ALA A 166 4.84 -2.55 -0.39
C ALA A 166 4.68 -2.81 -1.89
N TYR A 167 4.17 -3.96 -2.23
CA TYR A 167 3.71 -4.33 -3.56
C TYR A 167 2.22 -4.63 -3.52
N LEU A 168 1.45 -3.93 -4.33
CA LEU A 168 0.02 -4.10 -4.47
C LEU A 168 -0.31 -4.35 -5.94
N ALA A 169 -1.26 -5.25 -6.22
CA ALA A 169 -1.82 -5.36 -7.55
C ALA A 169 -3.31 -5.72 -7.48
N LEU A 170 -4.03 -5.26 -8.48
CA LEU A 170 -5.41 -5.66 -8.74
C LEU A 170 -5.51 -6.03 -10.21
N GLU A 171 -5.70 -7.31 -10.46
CA GLU A 171 -5.71 -7.90 -11.79
C GLU A 171 -7.06 -8.58 -12.05
N MET A 172 -7.48 -8.56 -13.30
CA MET A 172 -8.43 -9.54 -13.84
C MET A 172 -7.62 -10.71 -14.35
N TYR A 173 -8.07 -11.92 -14.10
CA TYR A 173 -7.43 -13.11 -14.66
C TYR A 173 -8.41 -13.94 -15.50
N MET A 174 -7.84 -14.68 -16.45
CA MET A 174 -8.53 -15.66 -17.25
C MET A 174 -7.64 -16.88 -17.42
N ASP A 175 -8.14 -18.05 -17.02
CA ASP A 175 -7.44 -19.32 -17.14
C ASP A 175 -8.18 -20.23 -18.12
N PHE A 176 -7.44 -20.82 -19.05
CA PHE A 176 -7.95 -21.71 -20.11
C PHE A 176 -7.35 -23.12 -19.93
N PRO A 177 -8.13 -24.10 -19.45
CA PRO A 177 -7.71 -25.49 -19.40
C PRO A 177 -7.33 -26.02 -20.81
N ILE A 178 -6.18 -26.69 -20.92
CA ILE A 178 -5.74 -27.32 -22.17
C ILE A 178 -5.93 -28.84 -22.04
N LYS A 179 -5.07 -29.49 -21.29
CA LYS A 179 -5.06 -30.94 -21.10
C LYS A 179 -4.17 -31.33 -19.93
N ASP A 180 -4.53 -32.42 -19.25
CA ASP A 180 -3.68 -33.08 -18.22
C ASP A 180 -3.16 -32.12 -17.13
N GLY A 181 -4.04 -31.21 -16.67
CA GLY A 181 -3.73 -30.23 -15.63
C GLY A 181 -2.97 -29.00 -16.10
N TRP A 182 -2.68 -28.86 -17.39
CA TRP A 182 -2.10 -27.66 -17.95
C TRP A 182 -3.17 -26.63 -18.35
N GLU A 183 -2.88 -25.38 -18.08
CA GLU A 183 -3.73 -24.24 -18.42
C GLU A 183 -2.89 -23.07 -18.95
N ILE A 184 -3.41 -22.37 -19.94
CA ILE A 184 -2.90 -21.05 -20.32
C ILE A 184 -3.55 -20.02 -19.40
N THR A 185 -2.76 -19.08 -18.90
CA THR A 185 -3.24 -18.02 -18.00
C THR A 185 -2.98 -16.66 -18.61
N LEU A 186 -3.99 -15.80 -18.58
CA LEU A 186 -3.91 -14.41 -19.00
C LEU A 186 -4.37 -13.53 -17.84
N ASN A 187 -3.53 -12.60 -17.41
CA ASN A 187 -3.89 -11.62 -16.39
C ASN A 187 -3.68 -10.21 -16.95
N GLY A 188 -4.43 -9.28 -16.44
CA GLY A 188 -4.24 -7.87 -16.78
C GLY A 188 -4.78 -6.97 -15.68
N GLY A 189 -4.05 -5.91 -15.37
CA GLY A 189 -4.44 -5.02 -14.29
C GLY A 189 -3.41 -3.99 -13.90
N TRP A 190 -3.64 -3.41 -12.75
CA TRP A 190 -2.81 -2.37 -12.15
C TRP A 190 -1.88 -2.96 -11.10
N HIS A 191 -0.64 -2.47 -11.10
CA HIS A 191 0.41 -2.83 -10.14
C HIS A 191 1.00 -1.56 -9.53
N HIS A 192 1.32 -1.61 -8.25
CA HIS A 192 1.86 -0.48 -7.50
C HIS A 192 2.98 -0.91 -6.57
N ILE A 193 4.05 -0.11 -6.54
CA ILE A 193 5.17 -0.28 -5.60
C ILE A 193 5.40 1.06 -4.90
N SER A 194 5.27 1.10 -3.58
CA SER A 194 5.60 2.28 -2.76
C SER A 194 5.82 1.89 -1.30
N ASN A 195 6.39 2.79 -0.50
CA ASN A 195 6.62 2.53 0.92
C ASN A 195 5.60 3.19 1.86
N GLY A 196 4.51 3.75 1.32
CA GLY A 196 3.46 4.35 2.14
C GLY A 196 3.91 5.53 2.98
N SER A 197 4.85 6.33 2.48
CA SER A 197 5.44 7.50 3.15
C SER A 197 6.33 7.20 4.36
N ILE A 198 6.74 5.93 4.56
CA ILE A 198 7.75 5.62 5.58
C ILE A 198 9.06 6.34 5.28
N MET A 199 9.46 6.38 4.00
CA MET A 199 10.64 7.09 3.52
C MET A 199 10.34 7.90 2.26
N HIS A 200 10.83 9.13 2.20
CA HIS A 200 10.70 9.99 1.03
C HIS A 200 11.99 10.04 0.19
N PRO A 201 11.87 10.34 -1.13
CA PRO A 201 10.64 10.53 -1.89
C PRO A 201 9.83 9.24 -2.04
N ASN A 202 8.53 9.33 -2.20
CA ASN A 202 7.62 8.20 -2.36
C ASN A 202 6.48 8.53 -3.33
N ALA A 203 6.80 8.82 -4.59
CA ALA A 203 5.80 8.92 -5.64
C ALA A 203 5.23 7.54 -5.99
N GLY A 204 6.05 6.49 -5.79
CA GLY A 204 5.73 5.12 -6.13
C GLY A 204 5.84 4.84 -7.63
N TYR A 205 5.74 3.57 -7.98
CA TYR A 205 5.59 3.11 -9.36
C TYR A 205 4.16 2.63 -9.58
N ASN A 206 3.46 3.25 -10.50
CA ASN A 206 2.16 2.82 -10.98
C ASN A 206 2.32 2.23 -12.36
N MET A 207 1.90 1.00 -12.54
CA MET A 207 2.07 0.26 -13.78
C MET A 207 0.74 -0.37 -14.19
N LEU A 208 0.45 -0.41 -15.48
CA LEU A 208 -0.72 -1.08 -16.05
C LEU A 208 -0.28 -2.03 -17.15
N GLY A 209 -0.80 -3.24 -17.19
CA GLY A 209 -0.46 -4.19 -18.24
C GLY A 209 -0.93 -5.59 -17.96
N GLY A 210 -0.22 -6.57 -18.52
CA GLY A 210 -0.66 -7.96 -18.44
C GLY A 210 0.46 -8.98 -18.33
N GLU A 211 0.03 -10.19 -18.10
CA GLU A 211 0.84 -11.39 -17.99
C GLU A 211 0.26 -12.49 -18.85
N LEU A 212 1.13 -13.21 -19.49
CA LEU A 212 0.83 -14.48 -20.16
C LEU A 212 1.65 -15.59 -19.50
N GLY A 213 1.01 -16.70 -19.16
CA GLY A 213 1.68 -17.76 -18.45
C GLY A 213 1.08 -19.14 -18.66
N LEU A 214 1.72 -20.08 -18.03
CA LEU A 214 1.27 -21.47 -17.90
C LEU A 214 1.04 -21.80 -16.44
N ARG A 215 -0.06 -22.48 -16.18
CA ARG A 215 -0.39 -23.05 -14.89
C ARG A 215 -0.43 -24.57 -15.00
N TYR A 216 0.18 -25.25 -14.05
CA TYR A 216 0.18 -26.71 -13.98
C TYR A 216 -0.36 -27.17 -12.64
N HIS A 217 -1.40 -28.01 -12.67
CA HIS A 217 -1.99 -28.66 -11.52
C HIS A 217 -1.69 -30.17 -11.58
N PRO A 218 -0.68 -30.67 -10.83
CA PRO A 218 -0.38 -32.09 -10.78
C PRO A 218 -1.58 -32.85 -10.19
N GLY A 219 -2.03 -33.88 -10.89
CA GLY A 219 -3.15 -34.70 -10.40
C GLY A 219 -4.54 -34.11 -10.64
N ALA A 220 -4.67 -33.08 -11.45
CA ALA A 220 -5.96 -32.60 -11.94
C ALA A 220 -6.71 -33.74 -12.66
N LYS A 221 -7.41 -34.54 -11.92
CA LYS A 221 -8.52 -35.32 -12.45
C LYS A 221 -9.46 -34.25 -12.97
N GLN A 222 -9.75 -34.33 -14.26
CA GLN A 222 -10.62 -33.44 -15.03
C GLN A 222 -11.51 -32.57 -14.12
N TYR A 223 -11.41 -31.27 -14.21
CA TYR A 223 -12.16 -30.31 -13.38
C TYR A 223 -13.62 -30.72 -13.37
N THR A 224 -13.91 -31.69 -12.53
CA THR A 224 -15.28 -32.09 -12.25
C THR A 224 -15.90 -30.93 -11.50
N ASN A 225 -17.08 -30.55 -11.90
CA ASN A 225 -17.93 -29.59 -11.24
C ASN A 225 -17.66 -29.54 -9.75
N PRO A 226 -17.55 -28.36 -9.12
CA PRO A 226 -17.40 -28.24 -7.69
C PRO A 226 -18.43 -29.16 -7.03
N ASP A 227 -17.97 -29.87 -5.99
CA ASP A 227 -18.74 -30.84 -5.25
C ASP A 227 -20.20 -30.35 -5.08
N PRO A 228 -21.21 -31.05 -5.62
CA PRO A 228 -22.59 -30.62 -5.54
C PRO A 228 -23.11 -30.53 -4.09
N ASP A 229 -22.44 -31.20 -3.15
CA ASP A 229 -22.79 -31.19 -1.74
C ASP A 229 -22.24 -29.98 -0.97
N VAL A 230 -21.41 -29.16 -1.59
CA VAL A 230 -20.97 -27.89 -0.99
C VAL A 230 -22.01 -26.81 -1.27
N PRO A 231 -22.64 -26.24 -0.23
CA PRO A 231 -23.61 -25.18 -0.42
C PRO A 231 -22.99 -24.00 -1.20
N ARG A 232 -23.43 -23.80 -2.44
CA ARG A 232 -23.01 -22.66 -3.28
C ARG A 232 -23.69 -21.36 -2.89
N LYS A 233 -24.46 -21.38 -1.81
CA LYS A 233 -25.25 -20.22 -1.44
C LYS A 233 -24.43 -19.32 -0.50
N LEU A 234 -23.97 -18.21 -1.04
CA LEU A 234 -23.40 -17.08 -0.33
C LEU A 234 -24.21 -16.61 0.89
N TYR A 235 -25.45 -17.06 0.99
CA TYR A 235 -26.46 -16.54 1.91
C TYR A 235 -27.03 -17.58 2.87
N ASP A 236 -26.72 -18.86 2.72
CA ASP A 236 -27.28 -19.90 3.57
C ASP A 236 -26.51 -19.98 4.89
N GLY A 237 -27.22 -19.79 6.00
CA GLY A 237 -26.71 -20.04 7.34
C GLY A 237 -25.96 -18.91 8.00
N VAL A 238 -26.00 -17.68 7.47
CA VAL A 238 -25.41 -16.52 8.15
C VAL A 238 -26.40 -15.99 9.18
N ASP A 239 -26.00 -16.10 10.43
CA ASP A 239 -26.66 -15.39 11.51
C ASP A 239 -26.33 -13.90 11.37
N LYS A 240 -27.31 -13.12 10.90
CA LYS A 240 -27.17 -11.67 10.74
C LYS A 240 -26.99 -11.04 12.11
N HIS A 241 -25.86 -10.40 12.32
CA HIS A 241 -25.54 -9.83 13.63
C HIS A 241 -24.80 -8.49 13.51
N TRP A 242 -24.74 -7.79 14.62
CA TRP A 242 -23.89 -6.63 14.81
C TRP A 242 -22.60 -7.03 15.50
N ALA A 243 -21.50 -6.45 15.09
CA ALA A 243 -20.20 -6.56 15.73
C ALA A 243 -19.67 -5.15 16.05
N VAL A 244 -19.02 -5.00 17.17
CA VAL A 244 -18.34 -3.75 17.55
C VAL A 244 -16.84 -4.02 17.65
N GLU A 245 -16.04 -3.15 17.06
CA GLU A 245 -14.57 -3.28 17.10
C GLU A 245 -13.94 -2.00 17.60
N ILE A 246 -12.86 -2.17 18.39
CA ILE A 246 -11.99 -1.09 18.81
C ILE A 246 -10.57 -1.49 18.43
N SER A 247 -9.82 -0.60 17.80
CA SER A 247 -8.41 -0.86 17.43
C SER A 247 -7.52 0.33 17.69
N ALA A 248 -6.25 0.03 17.97
CA ALA A 248 -5.18 1.00 18.09
C ALA A 248 -3.97 0.53 17.27
N THR A 249 -3.50 1.40 16.37
CA THR A 249 -2.38 1.14 15.48
C THR A 249 -1.37 2.28 15.56
N GLY A 250 -0.11 1.96 15.28
CA GLY A 250 0.98 2.94 15.26
C GLY A 250 1.94 2.69 14.11
N GLY A 251 2.57 3.74 13.64
CA GLY A 251 3.51 3.71 12.55
C GLY A 251 4.52 4.83 12.63
N VAL A 252 5.42 4.84 11.65
CA VAL A 252 6.40 5.91 11.47
C VAL A 252 6.35 6.40 10.04
N LYS A 253 6.56 7.69 9.86
CA LYS A 253 6.63 8.32 8.54
C LYS A 253 7.73 9.36 8.50
N GLN A 254 8.27 9.61 7.34
CA GLN A 254 8.95 10.85 7.06
C GLN A 254 7.96 11.85 6.49
N ASN A 255 8.19 13.13 6.70
CA ASN A 255 7.52 14.13 5.90
C ASN A 255 8.46 14.58 4.79
N TYR A 256 7.89 14.82 3.60
CA TYR A 256 8.67 15.23 2.46
C TYR A 256 9.30 16.58 2.73
N TYR A 257 10.62 16.57 2.79
CA TYR A 257 11.40 17.76 2.99
C TYR A 257 12.56 17.76 1.99
N ARG A 258 12.38 18.50 0.91
CA ARG A 258 13.24 18.47 -0.26
C ARG A 258 14.67 18.86 0.03
N ASP A 259 14.86 19.82 0.95
CA ASP A 259 16.16 20.44 1.22
C ASP A 259 16.94 19.73 2.34
N ASN A 260 16.32 18.81 3.08
CA ASN A 260 16.95 18.13 4.22
C ASN A 260 17.50 16.75 3.89
N TYR A 261 17.43 16.33 2.63
CA TYR A 261 18.07 15.06 2.30
C TYR A 261 19.60 15.18 2.44
N PRO A 262 20.31 14.24 3.11
CA PRO A 262 19.81 12.95 3.60
C PRO A 262 19.29 12.96 5.06
N ASN A 263 19.13 14.09 5.71
CA ASN A 263 18.83 14.22 7.14
C ASN A 263 17.34 14.30 7.45
N MET A 264 16.50 13.58 6.68
CA MET A 264 15.07 13.53 6.92
C MET A 264 14.75 12.88 8.28
N GLN A 265 13.85 13.52 9.03
CA GLN A 265 13.43 13.04 10.33
C GLN A 265 12.23 12.11 10.22
N PHE A 266 12.17 11.14 11.14
CA PHE A 266 11.01 10.28 11.31
C PHE A 266 10.08 10.82 12.38
N PHE A 267 8.78 10.70 12.12
CA PHE A 267 7.71 11.12 13.01
C PHE A 267 6.81 9.94 13.30
N GLY A 268 6.35 9.82 14.55
CA GLY A 268 5.36 8.84 14.94
C GLY A 268 4.00 9.22 14.39
N ALA A 269 3.25 8.22 13.92
CA ALA A 269 1.85 8.33 13.55
C ALA A 269 1.05 7.24 14.28
N ALA A 270 -0.21 7.50 14.59
CA ALA A 270 -1.08 6.53 15.22
C ALA A 270 -2.54 6.72 14.79
N THR A 271 -3.30 5.63 14.86
CA THR A 271 -4.75 5.62 14.64
C THR A 271 -5.44 4.87 15.76
N VAL A 272 -6.51 5.44 16.30
CA VAL A 272 -7.45 4.76 17.19
C VAL A 272 -8.81 4.79 16.55
N LYS A 273 -9.49 3.65 16.52
CA LYS A 273 -10.80 3.48 15.89
C LYS A 273 -11.78 2.79 16.83
N ALA A 274 -13.05 3.20 16.72
CA ALA A 274 -14.18 2.46 17.23
C ALA A 274 -15.24 2.38 16.12
N ALA A 275 -15.75 1.19 15.82
CA ALA A 275 -16.69 0.99 14.74
C ALA A 275 -17.74 -0.07 15.08
N ALA A 276 -18.95 0.12 14.55
CA ALA A 276 -20.02 -0.88 14.57
C ALA A 276 -20.26 -1.40 13.16
N TYR A 277 -20.31 -2.71 13.01
CA TYR A 277 -20.47 -3.41 11.73
C TYR A 277 -21.79 -4.19 11.72
N TRP A 278 -22.50 -4.08 10.63
CA TRP A 278 -23.58 -5.00 10.27
C TRP A 278 -23.02 -6.09 9.36
N VAL A 279 -23.24 -7.35 9.72
CA VAL A 279 -22.81 -8.54 8.97
C VAL A 279 -24.04 -9.16 8.31
N PRO A 280 -24.42 -8.77 7.07
CA PRO A 280 -25.56 -9.32 6.36
C PRO A 280 -25.28 -10.70 5.76
N VAL A 281 -24.03 -10.99 5.44
CA VAL A 281 -23.60 -12.23 4.77
C VAL A 281 -22.21 -12.64 5.27
N SER A 282 -21.85 -13.89 5.13
CA SER A 282 -20.58 -14.44 5.67
C SER A 282 -19.30 -13.85 5.08
N ILE A 283 -19.37 -13.27 3.88
CA ILE A 283 -18.21 -12.76 3.14
C ILE A 283 -18.10 -11.24 3.16
N PHE A 284 -19.07 -10.54 3.74
CA PHE A 284 -19.11 -9.09 3.70
C PHE A 284 -19.74 -8.50 4.94
N ARG A 285 -19.20 -7.38 5.39
CA ARG A 285 -19.77 -6.53 6.42
C ARG A 285 -19.61 -5.05 6.06
N ILE A 286 -20.51 -4.24 6.56
CA ILE A 286 -20.44 -2.79 6.41
C ILE A 286 -20.53 -2.14 7.77
N GLY A 287 -19.67 -1.21 8.06
CA GLY A 287 -19.61 -0.51 9.33
C GLY A 287 -19.62 0.99 9.19
N ALA A 288 -19.87 1.64 10.31
CA ALA A 288 -19.62 3.06 10.54
C ALA A 288 -18.77 3.22 11.79
N GLY A 289 -17.81 4.15 11.74
CA GLY A 289 -16.84 4.30 12.82
C GLY A 289 -16.44 5.74 13.07
N ILE A 290 -15.79 5.92 14.21
CA ILE A 290 -15.08 7.14 14.61
C ILE A 290 -13.60 6.83 14.58
N ASP A 291 -12.84 7.70 13.93
CA ASP A 291 -11.40 7.55 13.75
C ASP A 291 -10.70 8.75 14.41
N ALA A 292 -9.69 8.48 15.23
CA ALA A 292 -8.81 9.49 15.79
C ALA A 292 -7.38 9.24 15.29
N PHE A 293 -6.72 10.28 14.80
CA PHE A 293 -5.38 10.22 14.22
C PHE A 293 -4.43 11.11 14.99
N TYR A 294 -3.22 10.61 15.20
CA TYR A 294 -2.08 11.37 15.67
C TYR A 294 -1.00 11.40 14.59
N ASP A 295 -0.43 12.58 14.32
CA ASP A 295 0.71 12.76 13.43
C ASP A 295 1.71 13.72 14.08
N GLY A 296 2.81 13.15 14.58
CA GLY A 296 3.83 13.87 15.33
C GLY A 296 4.59 14.94 14.55
N TYR A 297 4.53 14.91 13.21
CA TYR A 297 5.13 15.93 12.37
C TYR A 297 4.60 17.32 12.71
N TYR A 298 3.31 17.45 12.94
CA TYR A 298 2.66 18.75 13.14
C TYR A 298 2.92 19.38 14.52
N ARG A 299 3.53 18.64 15.45
CA ARG A 299 3.91 19.19 16.76
C ARG A 299 5.03 20.22 16.65
N SER A 300 5.97 19.98 15.77
CA SER A 300 7.25 20.69 15.72
C SER A 300 7.56 21.29 14.35
N VAL A 301 6.53 21.56 13.54
CA VAL A 301 6.72 22.16 12.21
C VAL A 301 7.48 23.48 12.32
N SER A 302 7.19 24.29 13.34
CA SER A 302 7.91 25.54 13.58
C SER A 302 9.39 25.36 13.93
N ASN A 303 9.75 24.21 14.53
CA ASN A 303 11.12 23.94 15.01
C ASN A 303 11.89 23.03 14.04
N ASN A 304 11.17 22.31 13.18
CA ASN A 304 11.77 21.33 12.27
C ASN A 304 12.04 21.89 10.88
N ILE A 305 12.06 23.20 10.77
CA ILE A 305 12.38 23.92 9.54
C ILE A 305 13.84 24.40 9.62
N PRO A 306 14.85 23.55 9.34
CA PRO A 306 16.22 23.99 9.34
C PRO A 306 16.42 25.05 8.27
N GLY A 307 17.07 26.13 8.62
CA GLY A 307 17.44 27.17 7.68
C GLY A 307 16.30 28.09 7.19
N ALA A 308 15.06 27.94 7.66
CA ALA A 308 13.99 28.83 7.23
C ALA A 308 14.30 30.30 7.52
N LYS A 309 14.87 30.60 8.67
CA LYS A 309 15.32 31.97 9.01
C LYS A 309 16.59 32.40 8.27
N GLU A 310 17.44 31.44 7.97
CA GLU A 310 18.72 31.71 7.29
C GLU A 310 18.56 31.83 5.79
N THR A 311 17.66 31.02 5.21
CA THR A 311 17.37 31.03 3.77
C THR A 311 16.40 32.15 3.38
N PHE A 312 15.52 32.56 4.30
CA PHE A 312 14.53 33.60 4.07
C PHE A 312 14.42 34.53 5.28
N PRO A 313 15.47 35.33 5.58
CA PRO A 313 15.50 36.19 6.76
C PRO A 313 14.36 37.21 6.78
N ASP A 314 13.91 37.64 5.63
CA ASP A 314 12.83 38.63 5.45
C ASP A 314 11.49 37.96 5.17
N ALA A 315 11.45 36.64 5.04
CA ALA A 315 10.18 35.96 4.87
C ALA A 315 9.36 36.15 6.14
N PRO A 316 8.20 36.79 6.02
CA PRO A 316 7.39 37.02 7.19
C PRO A 316 6.94 35.67 7.74
N VAL A 317 7.70 35.15 8.72
CA VAL A 317 7.32 34.02 9.55
C VAL A 317 5.90 34.25 10.12
N THR A 318 5.47 35.52 10.10
CA THR A 318 4.12 35.96 10.39
C THR A 318 3.07 35.59 9.35
N HIS A 319 3.42 35.33 8.09
CA HIS A 319 2.47 34.84 7.08
C HIS A 319 2.08 33.39 7.28
N PHE A 320 2.88 32.61 7.97
CA PHE A 320 2.57 31.24 8.31
C PHE A 320 1.79 31.17 9.61
N GLY A 321 0.62 31.78 9.70
CA GLY A 321 -0.22 31.79 10.86
C GLY A 321 0.57 31.84 12.16
N LYS A 322 0.50 32.94 12.84
CA LYS A 322 1.24 33.19 14.08
C LYS A 322 1.24 32.01 15.05
N THR A 323 0.24 31.18 15.01
CA THR A 323 0.04 30.01 15.84
C THR A 323 0.78 28.77 15.34
N TYR A 324 0.83 28.53 14.04
CA TYR A 324 1.27 27.24 13.49
C TYR A 324 2.77 27.09 13.42
N LEU A 325 3.48 28.14 13.04
CA LEU A 325 4.93 28.10 12.90
C LEU A 325 5.68 28.62 14.13
N LYS A 326 5.04 29.38 14.98
CA LYS A 326 5.66 29.93 16.17
C LYS A 326 5.47 29.08 17.42
N GLU A 327 4.42 28.30 17.48
CA GLU A 327 4.07 27.53 18.67
C GLU A 327 4.02 26.05 18.36
N SER A 328 4.91 25.29 19.02
CA SER A 328 4.77 23.86 19.12
C SER A 328 3.47 23.55 19.87
N ASN A 329 2.44 23.13 19.13
CA ASN A 329 1.14 22.82 19.74
C ASN A 329 0.79 21.36 19.51
N LEU A 330 0.62 20.62 20.63
CA LEU A 330 0.25 19.21 20.58
C LEU A 330 -1.13 19.01 19.91
N ALA A 331 -2.05 19.96 20.05
CA ALA A 331 -3.37 19.87 19.44
C ALA A 331 -3.32 19.76 17.90
N ASN A 332 -2.31 20.36 17.26
CA ASN A 332 -2.11 20.28 15.82
C ASN A 332 -1.83 18.84 15.32
N CYS A 333 -1.36 17.97 16.21
CA CYS A 333 -1.07 16.58 15.87
C CYS A 333 -2.32 15.71 15.77
N PHE A 334 -3.45 16.15 16.27
CA PHE A 334 -4.66 15.34 16.32
C PHE A 334 -5.67 15.75 15.26
N ARG A 335 -6.25 14.72 14.64
CA ARG A 335 -7.40 14.85 13.73
C ARG A 335 -8.42 13.81 14.12
N ALA A 336 -9.69 14.08 13.90
CA ALA A 336 -10.75 13.12 14.12
C ALA A 336 -11.73 13.12 12.95
N GLY A 337 -12.28 11.96 12.64
CA GLY A 337 -13.22 11.79 11.54
C GLY A 337 -14.27 10.73 11.84
N ILE A 338 -15.23 10.67 10.94
CA ILE A 338 -16.22 9.62 10.85
C ILE A 338 -16.03 8.88 9.54
N SER A 339 -16.24 7.57 9.52
CA SER A 339 -15.99 6.76 8.33
C SER A 339 -17.08 5.71 8.09
N ILE A 340 -17.26 5.37 6.81
CA ILE A 340 -17.98 4.18 6.34
C ILE A 340 -16.93 3.13 6.00
N GLN A 341 -17.18 1.91 6.45
CA GLN A 341 -16.18 0.84 6.49
C GLN A 341 -16.72 -0.45 5.86
N PRO A 342 -16.81 -0.54 4.52
CA PRO A 342 -17.08 -1.81 3.84
C PRO A 342 -15.86 -2.73 3.97
N GLU A 343 -16.10 -3.98 4.36
CA GLU A 343 -15.08 -4.99 4.55
C GLU A 343 -15.49 -6.34 4.00
N PHE A 344 -14.54 -7.04 3.40
CA PHE A 344 -14.68 -8.40 2.92
C PHE A 344 -14.06 -9.39 3.91
N ILE A 345 -14.76 -10.47 4.19
CA ILE A 345 -14.37 -11.50 5.16
C ILE A 345 -13.92 -12.75 4.42
N ILE A 346 -12.72 -13.24 4.72
CA ILE A 346 -12.12 -14.44 4.13
C ILE A 346 -11.60 -15.31 5.28
N GLY A 347 -12.50 -16.04 5.94
CA GLY A 347 -12.18 -16.77 7.16
C GLY A 347 -11.71 -15.82 8.28
N HIS A 348 -10.48 -16.00 8.77
CA HIS A 348 -9.89 -15.13 9.79
C HIS A 348 -9.35 -13.81 9.24
N LEU A 349 -9.27 -13.67 7.92
CA LEU A 349 -8.79 -12.45 7.27
C LEU A 349 -9.95 -11.54 6.91
N THR A 350 -9.80 -10.25 7.18
CA THR A 350 -10.75 -9.22 6.75
C THR A 350 -9.99 -8.11 6.05
N ALA A 351 -10.46 -7.71 4.89
CA ALA A 351 -9.87 -6.63 4.10
C ALA A 351 -10.93 -5.57 3.75
N GLY A 352 -10.60 -4.30 3.90
CA GLY A 352 -11.54 -3.22 3.66
C GLY A 352 -10.90 -1.93 3.15
N ILE A 353 -11.76 -1.09 2.60
CA ILE A 353 -11.43 0.29 2.23
C ILE A 353 -12.39 1.19 2.98
N HIS A 354 -11.90 1.86 4.00
CA HIS A 354 -12.66 2.80 4.80
C HIS A 354 -12.59 4.18 4.16
N VAL A 355 -13.70 4.85 4.02
CA VAL A 355 -13.78 6.22 3.49
C VAL A 355 -14.35 7.11 4.59
N GLY A 356 -13.62 8.14 4.95
CA GLY A 356 -13.99 9.01 6.05
C GLY A 356 -13.86 10.49 5.74
N PHE A 357 -14.45 11.30 6.64
CA PHE A 357 -14.46 12.75 6.60
C PHE A 357 -13.99 13.30 7.93
N TYR A 358 -13.10 14.30 7.88
CA TYR A 358 -12.65 14.95 9.09
C TYR A 358 -13.76 15.84 9.69
N VAL A 359 -14.07 15.58 10.95
CA VAL A 359 -14.93 16.43 11.78
C VAL A 359 -14.11 17.40 12.63
N TYR A 360 -12.86 17.03 12.91
CA TYR A 360 -11.88 17.87 13.58
C TYR A 360 -10.55 17.80 12.83
N ASP A 361 -10.10 18.96 12.36
CA ASP A 361 -8.84 19.12 11.64
C ASP A 361 -8.28 20.53 11.87
N PRO A 362 -7.45 20.70 12.90
CA PRO A 362 -6.93 22.01 13.28
C PRO A 362 -6.03 22.61 12.19
N ILE A 363 -5.36 21.77 11.40
CA ILE A 363 -4.43 22.22 10.37
C ILE A 363 -5.16 22.85 9.21
N LYS A 364 -6.30 22.29 8.80
CA LYS A 364 -7.11 22.80 7.70
C LYS A 364 -7.62 24.23 7.93
N ASN A 365 -7.80 24.60 9.19
CA ASN A 365 -8.34 25.89 9.58
C ASN A 365 -7.28 26.96 9.91
N LEU A 366 -6.00 26.63 9.72
CA LEU A 366 -4.92 27.57 9.97
C LEU A 366 -4.92 28.68 8.89
N GLU A 367 -4.75 29.91 9.32
CA GLU A 367 -4.76 31.08 8.43
C GLU A 367 -3.76 30.96 7.25
N PRO A 368 -2.54 30.44 7.44
CA PRO A 368 -1.61 30.30 6.33
C PRO A 368 -2.11 29.42 5.20
N PHE A 369 -2.86 28.37 5.52
CA PHE A 369 -3.44 27.50 4.50
C PHE A 369 -4.58 28.17 3.74
N LYS A 370 -5.35 29.02 4.42
CA LYS A 370 -6.39 29.84 3.79
C LYS A 370 -5.79 30.87 2.85
N GLU A 371 -4.74 31.57 3.27
CA GLU A 371 -4.03 32.54 2.44
C GLU A 371 -3.36 31.88 1.24
N ALA A 372 -2.70 30.75 1.43
CA ALA A 372 -2.07 29.99 0.36
C ALA A 372 -3.10 29.52 -0.68
N LYS A 373 -4.25 29.04 -0.21
CA LYS A 373 -5.35 28.63 -1.06
C LYS A 373 -5.90 29.79 -1.87
N ALA A 374 -6.16 30.91 -1.22
CA ALA A 374 -6.67 32.10 -1.88
C ALA A 374 -5.70 32.68 -2.93
N ALA A 375 -4.39 32.63 -2.65
CA ALA A 375 -3.37 33.07 -3.59
C ALA A 375 -3.26 32.13 -4.81
N ASP A 376 -3.36 30.83 -4.61
CA ASP A 376 -3.32 29.83 -5.68
C ASP A 376 -4.57 29.95 -6.58
N GLU A 377 -5.74 30.06 -5.97
CA GLU A 377 -7.00 30.29 -6.70
C GLU A 377 -7.01 31.60 -7.50
N ALA A 378 -6.31 32.61 -7.01
CA ALA A 378 -6.17 33.90 -7.70
C ALA A 378 -5.04 33.90 -8.77
N GLY A 379 -4.35 32.78 -8.96
CA GLY A 379 -3.20 32.71 -9.87
C GLY A 379 -2.03 33.62 -9.49
N GLN A 380 -2.01 34.09 -8.24
CA GLN A 380 -0.92 34.94 -7.75
C GLN A 380 0.31 34.09 -7.41
N PRO A 381 1.52 34.63 -7.64
CA PRO A 381 2.69 33.93 -7.18
C PRO A 381 2.64 33.82 -5.66
N LEU A 382 2.34 32.64 -5.17
CA LEU A 382 2.63 32.28 -3.79
C LEU A 382 4.04 32.73 -3.49
N ASN A 383 4.26 33.25 -2.29
CA ASN A 383 5.62 33.47 -1.80
C ASN A 383 6.28 32.08 -1.69
N ARG A 384 6.74 31.60 -2.87
CA ARG A 384 7.11 30.22 -3.15
C ARG A 384 8.25 29.73 -2.28
N GLY A 385 9.05 30.64 -1.72
CA GLY A 385 10.21 30.28 -0.92
C GLY A 385 9.82 29.39 0.26
N ILE A 386 8.85 29.79 1.06
CA ILE A 386 8.49 29.07 2.27
C ILE A 386 7.56 27.90 1.95
N PHE A 387 6.57 28.07 1.09
CA PHE A 387 5.64 27.00 0.70
C PHE A 387 6.33 25.90 -0.12
N TYR A 388 7.32 26.28 -0.92
CA TYR A 388 8.09 25.32 -1.69
C TYR A 388 9.01 24.46 -0.82
N THR A 389 9.60 25.09 0.19
CA THR A 389 10.50 24.42 1.11
C THR A 389 9.78 23.41 2.00
N TYR A 390 8.53 23.65 2.36
CA TYR A 390 7.78 22.81 3.27
C TYR A 390 6.74 21.94 2.61
N ASP A 391 6.44 22.23 1.35
CA ASP A 391 5.33 21.59 0.67
C ASP A 391 4.06 21.53 1.55
N LEU A 392 3.94 22.50 2.45
CA LEU A 392 2.80 22.58 3.37
C LEU A 392 1.50 22.68 2.63
N THR A 393 1.50 23.37 1.48
CA THR A 393 0.36 23.44 0.58
C THR A 393 0.06 22.08 -0.05
N LYS A 394 1.07 21.23 -0.24
CA LYS A 394 0.92 19.89 -0.80
C LYS A 394 0.86 18.79 0.25
N ALA A 395 1.45 19.02 1.42
CA ALA A 395 1.50 18.03 2.48
C ALA A 395 0.36 18.18 3.48
N SER A 396 -0.31 19.30 3.46
CA SER A 396 -1.39 19.61 4.36
C SER A 396 -2.75 19.39 3.73
N ASN A 397 -3.75 19.56 4.53
CA ASN A 397 -5.15 19.48 4.17
C ASN A 397 -5.61 20.40 3.04
N TYR A 398 -4.79 21.30 2.58
CA TYR A 398 -5.10 22.11 1.42
C TYR A 398 -5.28 21.24 0.15
N GLN A 399 -4.41 20.26 -0.07
CA GLN A 399 -4.56 19.28 -1.15
C GLN A 399 -5.26 18.00 -0.72
N ASP A 400 -5.14 17.66 0.57
CA ASP A 400 -5.71 16.43 1.10
C ASP A 400 -7.23 16.55 1.25
N GLY A 401 -7.75 17.77 1.31
CA GLY A 401 -9.16 18.01 1.46
C GLY A 401 -9.69 17.60 2.83
N TRP A 402 -10.99 17.35 2.90
CA TRP A 402 -11.70 16.96 4.10
C TRP A 402 -12.05 15.47 4.17
N CYS A 403 -11.62 14.70 3.14
CA CYS A 403 -11.79 13.25 3.05
C CYS A 403 -10.47 12.53 3.28
N TYR A 404 -10.56 11.34 3.83
CA TYR A 404 -9.45 10.37 3.90
C TYR A 404 -9.93 8.99 3.52
N MET A 405 -8.98 8.14 3.14
CA MET A 405 -9.22 6.73 2.91
C MET A 405 -8.24 5.91 3.77
N GLN A 406 -8.64 4.70 4.15
CA GLN A 406 -7.77 3.74 4.78
C GLN A 406 -8.00 2.38 4.15
N PHE A 407 -6.92 1.80 3.64
CA PHE A 407 -6.87 0.38 3.30
C PHE A 407 -6.52 -0.38 4.56
N VAL A 408 -7.32 -1.34 4.93
CA VAL A 408 -7.19 -2.07 6.20
C VAL A 408 -7.18 -3.56 5.91
N LEU A 409 -6.22 -4.24 6.54
CA LEU A 409 -6.12 -5.69 6.57
C LEU A 409 -6.10 -6.13 8.03
N LYS A 410 -7.04 -6.98 8.42
CA LYS A 410 -7.17 -7.51 9.78
C LYS A 410 -7.02 -9.03 9.74
N TYR A 411 -6.34 -9.59 10.70
CA TYR A 411 -6.28 -11.03 10.90
C TYR A 411 -6.70 -11.37 12.33
N HIS A 412 -7.82 -12.08 12.46
CA HIS A 412 -8.35 -12.54 13.74
C HIS A 412 -7.51 -13.70 14.25
N VAL A 413 -6.67 -13.43 15.25
CA VAL A 413 -5.82 -14.42 15.92
C VAL A 413 -6.67 -15.26 16.88
N LEU A 414 -7.64 -14.61 17.51
CA LEU A 414 -8.68 -15.19 18.34
C LEU A 414 -10.03 -14.58 17.93
N ASP A 415 -11.12 -15.15 18.37
CA ASP A 415 -12.47 -14.64 18.04
C ASP A 415 -12.65 -13.16 18.41
N HIS A 416 -12.03 -12.75 19.51
CA HIS A 416 -12.13 -11.38 20.04
C HIS A 416 -10.87 -10.53 19.85
N LEU A 417 -9.80 -11.06 19.26
CA LEU A 417 -8.52 -10.35 19.12
C LEU A 417 -8.03 -10.43 17.68
N PHE A 418 -7.71 -9.29 17.10
CA PHE A 418 -7.11 -9.22 15.77
C PHE A 418 -5.86 -8.34 15.73
N VAL A 419 -4.96 -8.66 14.82
CA VAL A 419 -3.90 -7.77 14.37
C VAL A 419 -4.40 -6.99 13.16
N GLN A 420 -3.97 -5.73 13.05
CA GLN A 420 -4.38 -4.85 11.95
C GLN A 420 -3.16 -4.22 11.31
N LEU A 421 -3.18 -4.16 9.99
CA LEU A 421 -2.30 -3.36 9.16
C LEU A 421 -3.16 -2.33 8.43
N GLY A 422 -2.75 -1.07 8.45
CA GLY A 422 -3.45 0.04 7.81
C GLY A 422 -2.55 0.85 6.89
N LEU A 423 -3.12 1.41 5.83
CA LEU A 423 -2.51 2.44 5.00
C LEU A 423 -3.50 3.60 4.90
N LYS A 424 -3.19 4.71 5.53
CA LYS A 424 -3.97 5.94 5.44
C LYS A 424 -3.55 6.74 4.21
N THR A 425 -4.54 7.22 3.45
CA THR A 425 -4.30 7.97 2.22
C THR A 425 -5.26 9.14 2.07
N HIS A 426 -4.88 10.10 1.24
CA HIS A 426 -5.75 11.14 0.69
C HIS A 426 -5.77 10.95 -0.83
N GLY A 427 -6.80 10.24 -1.32
CA GLY A 427 -6.83 9.77 -2.70
C GLY A 427 -5.64 8.85 -3.01
N ALA A 428 -4.90 9.18 -4.05
CA ALA A 428 -3.71 8.41 -4.47
C ALA A 428 -2.46 8.66 -3.61
N ARG A 429 -2.52 9.56 -2.64
CA ARG A 429 -1.37 9.94 -1.83
C ARG A 429 -1.37 9.23 -0.49
N ALA A 430 -0.37 8.39 -0.25
CA ALA A 430 -0.14 7.76 1.04
C ALA A 430 0.28 8.80 2.10
N GLU A 431 -0.30 8.72 3.27
CA GLU A 431 0.07 9.55 4.42
C GLU A 431 0.96 8.77 5.39
N PHE A 432 0.54 7.57 5.81
CA PHE A 432 1.36 6.65 6.60
C PHE A 432 0.81 5.22 6.56
N ILE A 433 1.71 4.28 6.86
CA ILE A 433 1.36 2.89 7.19
C ILE A 433 1.40 2.73 8.70
N ASP A 434 0.40 2.04 9.25
CA ASP A 434 0.32 1.71 10.67
C ASP A 434 0.02 0.22 10.89
N ALA A 435 0.43 -0.30 12.03
CA ALA A 435 0.13 -1.66 12.45
C ALA A 435 -0.19 -1.69 13.94
N GLY A 436 -1.04 -2.62 14.35
CA GLY A 436 -1.43 -2.72 15.76
C GLY A 436 -2.45 -3.81 16.02
N LEU A 437 -3.21 -3.62 17.08
CA LEU A 437 -4.14 -4.60 17.61
C LEU A 437 -5.54 -4.03 17.72
N GLY A 438 -6.53 -4.91 17.71
CA GLY A 438 -7.91 -4.55 18.00
C GLY A 438 -8.67 -5.71 18.65
N VAL A 439 -9.77 -5.33 19.28
CA VAL A 439 -10.70 -6.26 19.90
C VAL A 439 -12.07 -6.17 19.25
N ALA A 440 -12.70 -7.32 19.07
CA ALA A 440 -14.08 -7.47 18.63
C ALA A 440 -14.94 -7.84 19.85
N LEU A 441 -16.09 -7.17 19.99
CA LEU A 441 -17.04 -7.31 21.09
C LEU A 441 -18.37 -7.88 20.60
#